data_2e109b3363c315ccd463ef38226bdb32
#
_entry.id   2e109b3363c315ccd463ef38226bdb32
#
_cell.length_a   1.000
_cell.length_b   1.000
_cell.length_c   1.000
_cell.angle_alpha   90.00
_cell.angle_beta   90.00
_cell.angle_gamma   90.00
#
_symmetry.space_group_name_H-M   'P 1'
#
loop_
_entity.id
_entity.type
_entity.pdbx_description
1 polymer ?
#
loop_
_entity_poly.entity_id
_entity_poly.type
_entity_poly.pdbx_seq_one_letter_code
_entity_poly.pdbx_strand_id
1 'polypeptide(L)'
;MLHWLLMLAMLAGVIGCAGKAQALDSSEVAFEGQNYRVVHLDLKHEQLGLYWRDPQGGQAFGSIESLRQWGEAHSRRLLFAANAGIYDHKFAPLGLYVEKGKTVVPLNLAHGNPAAGNFSLLPNGVFAIYPDGHAAVRTSAAFKADGKQARLATQSGPMLLIDGKLNPQFVDDSSSLKWRSGVCAKTPTDVIFAVSEGPVNFHTFGRLFRDKLGCRDALYLDGSISQLYVDGEGYSGAPALMVKPYAGIFAVFSKP
;
A
#
# COMPACT_ATOMS: atom_id res chain seq x y z
N MET A 1 50.67 39.94 -46.30
CA MET A 1 50.70 38.55 -45.86
C MET A 1 49.90 38.50 -44.56
N LEU A 2 48.65 38.04 -44.63
CA LEU A 2 47.68 38.11 -43.51
C LEU A 2 47.39 36.67 -43.08
N HIS A 3 47.81 36.29 -41.88
CA HIS A 3 47.60 34.96 -41.30
C HIS A 3 46.22 34.93 -40.59
N TRP A 4 45.32 34.13 -41.10
CA TRP A 4 44.04 33.81 -40.41
C TRP A 4 44.25 32.58 -39.52
N LEU A 5 44.14 32.76 -38.22
CA LEU A 5 44.06 31.71 -37.22
C LEU A 5 42.60 31.27 -37.08
N LEU A 6 42.31 30.04 -37.51
CA LEU A 6 41.03 29.37 -37.25
C LEU A 6 41.04 28.82 -35.80
N MET A 7 40.21 29.38 -34.91
CA MET A 7 39.89 28.77 -33.62
C MET A 7 38.77 27.72 -33.80
N LEU A 8 39.13 26.45 -33.62
CA LEU A 8 38.19 25.37 -33.51
C LEU A 8 37.65 25.32 -32.06
N ALA A 9 36.37 25.71 -31.86
CA ALA A 9 35.68 25.53 -30.58
C ALA A 9 35.19 24.08 -30.49
N MET A 10 35.79 23.27 -29.61
CA MET A 10 35.26 21.95 -29.24
C MET A 10 34.05 22.14 -28.33
N LEU A 11 32.86 21.86 -28.84
CA LEU A 11 31.65 21.68 -28.00
C LEU A 11 31.75 20.29 -27.34
N ALA A 12 32.12 20.25 -26.07
CA ALA A 12 31.99 19.06 -25.25
C ALA A 12 30.51 18.84 -24.93
N GLY A 13 29.86 17.94 -25.66
CA GLY A 13 28.51 17.50 -25.36
C GLY A 13 28.50 16.75 -24.03
N VAL A 14 27.90 17.36 -23.02
CA VAL A 14 27.54 16.68 -21.75
C VAL A 14 26.42 15.70 -22.06
N ILE A 15 26.75 14.44 -22.31
CA ILE A 15 25.76 13.36 -22.33
C ILE A 15 25.30 13.16 -20.90
N GLY A 16 24.19 13.82 -20.52
CA GLY A 16 23.50 13.55 -19.29
C GLY A 16 22.98 12.12 -19.32
N CYS A 17 23.59 11.22 -18.54
CA CYS A 17 23.00 9.93 -18.22
C CYS A 17 21.72 10.18 -17.43
N ALA A 18 20.58 10.33 -18.12
CA ALA A 18 19.29 10.20 -17.49
C ALA A 18 19.20 8.74 -17.00
N GLY A 19 19.47 8.53 -15.73
CA GLY A 19 19.26 7.24 -15.08
C GLY A 19 17.81 6.82 -15.33
N LYS A 20 17.60 5.70 -16.03
CA LYS A 20 16.28 5.10 -16.17
C LYS A 20 15.73 4.93 -14.77
N ALA A 21 14.62 5.62 -14.44
CA ALA A 21 13.88 5.33 -13.23
C ALA A 21 13.56 3.83 -13.25
N GLN A 22 14.04 3.11 -12.25
CA GLN A 22 13.79 1.68 -12.14
C GLN A 22 12.27 1.50 -12.03
N ALA A 23 11.70 0.75 -12.98
CA ALA A 23 10.27 0.40 -12.91
C ALA A 23 10.05 -0.44 -11.65
N LEU A 24 8.91 -0.23 -11.00
CA LEU A 24 8.52 -1.06 -9.86
C LEU A 24 8.31 -2.51 -10.31
N ASP A 25 8.59 -3.44 -9.42
CA ASP A 25 8.32 -4.87 -9.65
C ASP A 25 6.81 -5.12 -9.51
N SER A 26 6.10 -5.01 -10.63
CA SER A 26 4.65 -5.20 -10.75
C SER A 26 4.36 -6.35 -11.71
N SER A 27 3.39 -7.18 -11.35
CA SER A 27 2.98 -8.31 -12.16
C SER A 27 1.49 -8.63 -12.04
N GLU A 28 0.94 -9.22 -13.09
CA GLU A 28 -0.36 -9.86 -13.04
C GLU A 28 -0.19 -11.34 -12.65
N VAL A 29 -0.93 -11.78 -11.64
CA VAL A 29 -0.84 -13.12 -11.07
C VAL A 29 -2.19 -13.81 -11.18
N ALA A 30 -2.25 -14.94 -11.90
CA ALA A 30 -3.42 -15.81 -11.91
C ALA A 30 -3.36 -16.81 -10.74
N PHE A 31 -4.45 -16.90 -9.98
CA PHE A 31 -4.59 -17.86 -8.88
C PHE A 31 -6.07 -18.23 -8.68
N GLU A 32 -6.38 -19.52 -8.67
CA GLU A 32 -7.74 -20.07 -8.48
C GLU A 32 -8.81 -19.43 -9.39
N GLY A 33 -8.49 -19.26 -10.68
CA GLY A 33 -9.42 -18.73 -11.68
C GLY A 33 -9.66 -17.22 -11.59
N GLN A 34 -8.89 -16.50 -10.78
CA GLN A 34 -8.95 -15.05 -10.62
C GLN A 34 -7.59 -14.42 -10.96
N ASN A 35 -7.61 -13.17 -11.41
CA ASN A 35 -6.42 -12.37 -11.65
C ASN A 35 -6.22 -11.35 -10.53
N TYR A 36 -4.97 -11.08 -10.25
CA TYR A 36 -4.54 -10.14 -9.21
C TYR A 36 -3.40 -9.29 -9.74
N ARG A 37 -3.42 -7.99 -9.42
CA ARG A 37 -2.23 -7.14 -9.56
C ARG A 37 -1.42 -7.27 -8.27
N VAL A 38 -0.15 -7.60 -8.43
CA VAL A 38 0.80 -7.77 -7.32
C VAL A 38 1.98 -6.82 -7.53
N VAL A 39 2.36 -6.09 -6.49
CA VAL A 39 3.50 -5.17 -6.51
C VAL A 39 4.43 -5.52 -5.36
N HIS A 40 5.70 -5.75 -5.68
CA HIS A 40 6.79 -5.87 -4.71
C HIS A 40 7.47 -4.51 -4.54
N LEU A 41 7.65 -4.10 -3.29
CA LEU A 41 8.39 -2.89 -2.92
C LEU A 41 9.62 -3.28 -2.11
N ASP A 42 10.81 -3.05 -2.67
CA ASP A 42 12.07 -3.17 -1.91
C ASP A 42 12.32 -1.88 -1.13
N LEU A 43 12.08 -1.90 0.16
CA LEU A 43 12.23 -0.74 1.05
C LEU A 43 13.67 -0.21 1.17
N LYS A 44 14.66 -0.90 0.60
CA LYS A 44 16.03 -0.37 0.46
C LYS A 44 16.10 0.68 -0.64
N HIS A 45 15.20 0.62 -1.61
CA HIS A 45 15.19 1.47 -2.80
C HIS A 45 13.96 2.38 -2.85
N GLU A 46 12.79 1.89 -2.44
CA GLU A 46 11.52 2.61 -2.45
C GLU A 46 11.17 3.19 -1.08
N GLN A 47 10.82 4.48 -1.07
CA GLN A 47 10.32 5.15 0.13
C GLN A 47 8.80 5.06 0.19
N LEU A 48 8.28 4.00 0.80
CA LEU A 48 6.84 3.91 1.06
C LEU A 48 6.42 4.94 2.12
N GLY A 49 5.46 5.77 1.75
CA GLY A 49 4.77 6.73 2.62
C GLY A 49 3.32 6.33 2.86
N LEU A 50 2.72 6.96 3.85
CA LEU A 50 1.31 6.84 4.17
C LEU A 50 0.72 8.26 4.25
N TYR A 51 -0.38 8.50 3.54
CA TYR A 51 -0.94 9.83 3.30
C TYR A 51 -2.45 9.81 3.57
N TRP A 52 -2.92 10.71 4.42
CA TRP A 52 -4.34 10.91 4.66
C TRP A 52 -4.78 12.31 4.27
N ARG A 53 -4.07 13.32 4.75
CA ARG A 53 -4.41 14.73 4.57
C ARG A 53 -3.25 15.50 3.94
N ASP A 54 -3.60 16.52 3.18
CA ASP A 54 -2.62 17.48 2.69
C ASP A 54 -1.92 18.16 3.88
N PRO A 55 -0.59 18.08 3.96
CA PRO A 55 0.18 18.70 5.05
C PRO A 55 -0.02 20.20 5.18
N GLN A 56 -0.38 20.90 4.10
CA GLN A 56 -0.56 22.36 4.08
C GLN A 56 -2.01 22.76 4.34
N GLY A 57 -2.96 22.10 3.69
CA GLY A 57 -4.38 22.47 3.77
C GLY A 57 -5.20 21.66 4.76
N GLY A 58 -4.68 20.55 5.29
CA GLY A 58 -5.41 19.67 6.20
C GLY A 58 -6.58 18.91 5.55
N GLN A 59 -6.87 19.14 4.27
CA GLN A 59 -7.92 18.44 3.54
C GLN A 59 -7.53 17.00 3.25
N ALA A 60 -8.46 16.05 3.43
CA ALA A 60 -8.21 14.65 3.08
C ALA A 60 -8.02 14.50 1.56
N PHE A 61 -7.04 13.70 1.14
CA PHE A 61 -6.84 13.39 -0.28
C PHE A 61 -8.04 12.65 -0.86
N GLY A 62 -8.58 11.68 -0.14
CA GLY A 62 -9.79 10.95 -0.50
C GLY A 62 -9.66 10.03 -1.72
N SER A 63 -8.66 10.23 -2.59
CA SER A 63 -8.43 9.38 -3.75
C SER A 63 -6.95 9.33 -4.13
N ILE A 64 -6.55 8.26 -4.83
CA ILE A 64 -5.21 8.13 -5.41
C ILE A 64 -4.98 9.27 -6.42
N GLU A 65 -5.99 9.63 -7.20
CA GLU A 65 -5.88 10.70 -8.19
C GLU A 65 -5.59 12.07 -7.55
N SER A 66 -6.28 12.43 -6.46
CA SER A 66 -6.00 13.67 -5.72
C SER A 66 -4.58 13.69 -5.15
N LEU A 67 -4.10 12.53 -4.64
CA LEU A 67 -2.73 12.42 -4.15
C LEU A 67 -1.70 12.52 -5.30
N ARG A 68 -2.01 11.97 -6.49
CA ARG A 68 -1.18 12.09 -7.70
C ARG A 68 -1.04 13.53 -8.13
N GLN A 69 -2.15 14.26 -8.23
CA GLN A 69 -2.17 15.69 -8.58
C GLN A 69 -1.40 16.54 -7.57
N TRP A 70 -1.56 16.24 -6.27
CA TRP A 70 -0.76 16.89 -5.23
C TRP A 70 0.74 16.62 -5.42
N GLY A 71 1.12 15.39 -5.73
CA GLY A 71 2.51 15.04 -6.02
C GLY A 71 3.06 15.84 -7.20
N GLU A 72 2.32 15.92 -8.30
CA GLU A 72 2.71 16.68 -9.49
C GLU A 72 2.90 18.17 -9.20
N ALA A 73 1.97 18.77 -8.42
CA ALA A 73 2.09 20.17 -7.97
C ALA A 73 3.35 20.41 -7.11
N HIS A 74 3.94 19.35 -6.54
CA HIS A 74 5.19 19.38 -5.75
C HIS A 74 6.38 18.76 -6.49
N SER A 75 6.33 18.68 -7.82
CA SER A 75 7.38 18.12 -8.70
C SER A 75 7.77 16.67 -8.33
N ARG A 76 6.81 15.88 -7.86
CA ARG A 76 6.97 14.48 -7.48
C ARG A 76 6.00 13.60 -8.28
N ARG A 77 6.52 12.69 -9.07
CA ARG A 77 5.71 11.72 -9.81
C ARG A 77 5.29 10.58 -8.89
N LEU A 78 4.00 10.25 -8.89
CA LEU A 78 3.48 9.08 -8.19
C LEU A 78 3.88 7.82 -8.96
N LEU A 79 4.63 6.92 -8.32
CA LEU A 79 5.09 5.66 -8.91
C LEU A 79 4.16 4.49 -8.53
N PHE A 80 3.71 4.48 -7.28
CA PHE A 80 2.80 3.48 -6.72
C PHE A 80 1.84 4.12 -5.76
N ALA A 81 0.61 3.63 -5.73
CA ALA A 81 -0.31 3.89 -4.63
C ALA A 81 -1.29 2.72 -4.43
N ALA A 82 -1.75 2.56 -3.19
CA ALA A 82 -2.82 1.65 -2.82
C ALA A 82 -3.63 2.24 -1.67
N ASN A 83 -4.92 1.91 -1.58
CA ASN A 83 -5.70 2.24 -0.40
C ASN A 83 -5.07 1.62 0.85
N ALA A 84 -5.12 2.34 1.98
CA ALA A 84 -4.68 1.85 3.28
C ALA A 84 -5.81 1.09 4.01
N GLY A 85 -5.73 1.05 5.33
CA GLY A 85 -6.67 0.30 6.17
C GLY A 85 -8.07 0.88 6.24
N ILE A 86 -8.97 0.12 6.86
CA ILE A 86 -10.39 0.42 7.01
C ILE A 86 -10.61 1.75 7.75
N TYR A 87 -11.65 2.45 7.36
CA TYR A 87 -12.04 3.76 7.89
C TYR A 87 -13.55 3.80 8.24
N ASP A 88 -13.95 4.82 8.99
CA ASP A 88 -15.32 5.03 9.39
C ASP A 88 -16.13 5.86 8.36
N HIS A 89 -17.42 6.08 8.67
CA HIS A 89 -18.34 6.87 7.85
C HIS A 89 -17.96 8.36 7.73
N LYS A 90 -17.02 8.84 8.57
CA LYS A 90 -16.46 10.20 8.53
C LYS A 90 -15.14 10.26 7.74
N PHE A 91 -14.79 9.18 7.08
CA PHE A 91 -13.52 9.02 6.35
C PHE A 91 -12.29 9.23 7.27
N ALA A 92 -12.36 8.71 8.49
CA ALA A 92 -11.25 8.66 9.42
C ALA A 92 -10.82 7.21 9.66
N PRO A 93 -9.50 6.91 9.79
CA PRO A 93 -9.03 5.55 10.06
C PRO A 93 -9.67 4.99 11.33
N LEU A 94 -10.19 3.75 11.27
CA LEU A 94 -10.84 3.08 12.41
C LEU A 94 -9.89 2.65 13.51
N GLY A 95 -8.60 2.54 13.20
CA GLY A 95 -7.57 2.11 14.14
C GLY A 95 -6.27 2.86 13.92
N LEU A 96 -5.18 2.30 14.45
CA LEU A 96 -3.87 2.93 14.43
C LEU A 96 -3.53 3.52 13.06
N TYR A 97 -3.13 4.79 13.09
CA TYR A 97 -2.60 5.48 11.94
C TYR A 97 -1.38 6.31 12.36
N VAL A 98 -0.22 5.94 11.84
CA VAL A 98 1.05 6.62 12.11
C VAL A 98 1.61 7.15 10.81
N GLU A 99 1.88 8.45 10.75
CA GLU A 99 2.48 9.12 9.61
C GLU A 99 3.72 9.89 10.06
N LYS A 100 4.85 9.66 9.38
CA LYS A 100 6.15 10.30 9.70
C LYS A 100 6.55 10.20 11.19
N GLY A 101 6.30 9.04 11.81
CA GLY A 101 6.59 8.79 13.22
C GLY A 101 5.60 9.38 14.22
N LYS A 102 4.57 10.10 13.74
CA LYS A 102 3.53 10.68 14.60
C LYS A 102 2.27 9.82 14.59
N THR A 103 1.82 9.38 15.76
CA THR A 103 0.51 8.73 15.90
C THR A 103 -0.59 9.77 15.73
N VAL A 104 -1.37 9.61 14.65
CA VAL A 104 -2.50 10.49 14.31
C VAL A 104 -3.81 9.91 14.85
N VAL A 105 -3.97 8.57 14.75
CA VAL A 105 -5.08 7.83 15.36
C VAL A 105 -4.49 6.71 16.21
N PRO A 106 -4.94 6.55 17.48
CA PRO A 106 -4.40 5.53 18.37
C PRO A 106 -4.80 4.11 17.96
N LEU A 107 -4.08 3.13 18.51
CA LEU A 107 -4.38 1.71 18.33
C LEU A 107 -5.77 1.39 18.90
N ASN A 108 -6.60 0.75 18.10
CA ASN A 108 -7.92 0.32 18.47
C ASN A 108 -7.92 -1.18 18.83
N LEU A 109 -8.16 -1.48 20.09
CA LEU A 109 -8.28 -2.86 20.59
C LEU A 109 -9.72 -3.21 20.98
N ALA A 110 -10.69 -2.36 20.67
CA ALA A 110 -12.09 -2.64 20.95
C ALA A 110 -12.57 -3.83 20.11
N HIS A 111 -13.41 -4.66 20.72
CA HIS A 111 -13.99 -5.84 20.13
C HIS A 111 -15.52 -5.72 20.07
N GLY A 112 -16.14 -6.48 19.17
CA GLY A 112 -17.59 -6.71 19.21
C GLY A 112 -18.46 -5.58 18.68
N ASN A 113 -17.93 -4.66 17.84
CA ASN A 113 -18.78 -3.68 17.16
C ASN A 113 -19.13 -4.15 15.73
N PRO A 114 -20.31 -4.75 15.47
CA PRO A 114 -20.72 -5.19 14.14
C PRO A 114 -20.77 -4.05 13.11
N ALA A 115 -21.02 -2.81 13.55
CA ALA A 115 -21.03 -1.64 12.68
C ALA A 115 -19.65 -1.28 12.11
N ALA A 116 -18.57 -1.86 12.65
CA ALA A 116 -17.22 -1.70 12.15
C ALA A 116 -16.93 -2.57 10.89
N GLY A 117 -17.94 -3.25 10.33
CA GLY A 117 -17.80 -4.05 9.13
C GLY A 117 -16.70 -5.12 9.25
N ASN A 118 -15.81 -5.21 8.27
CA ASN A 118 -14.72 -6.19 8.28
C ASN A 118 -13.74 -6.01 9.44
N PHE A 119 -13.67 -4.84 10.06
CA PHE A 119 -12.86 -4.59 11.25
C PHE A 119 -13.38 -5.36 12.49
N SER A 120 -14.64 -5.85 12.47
CA SER A 120 -15.19 -6.72 13.51
C SER A 120 -14.73 -8.17 13.40
N LEU A 121 -14.20 -8.60 12.24
CA LEU A 121 -13.61 -9.92 12.06
C LEU A 121 -12.21 -9.95 12.67
N LEU A 122 -12.04 -10.73 13.72
CA LEU A 122 -10.78 -10.78 14.47
C LEU A 122 -9.88 -11.93 14.01
N PRO A 123 -8.58 -11.86 14.31
CA PRO A 123 -7.89 -10.70 14.85
C PRO A 123 -7.64 -9.62 13.80
N ASN A 124 -7.69 -8.36 14.20
CA ASN A 124 -7.16 -7.25 13.41
C ASN A 124 -5.65 -7.23 13.50
N GLY A 125 -5.01 -6.57 12.53
CA GLY A 125 -3.58 -6.44 12.45
C GLY A 125 -3.09 -5.02 12.18
N VAL A 126 -1.79 -4.86 12.27
CA VAL A 126 -1.06 -3.64 11.95
C VAL A 126 0.02 -3.98 10.94
N PHE A 127 0.03 -3.28 9.81
CA PHE A 127 1.20 -3.16 8.97
C PHE A 127 1.99 -1.95 9.42
N ALA A 128 3.27 -2.12 9.67
CA ALA A 128 4.15 -1.06 10.13
C ALA A 128 5.50 -1.10 9.42
N ILE A 129 6.11 0.10 9.23
CA ILE A 129 7.52 0.26 8.91
C ILE A 129 8.16 1.02 10.07
N TYR A 130 9.27 0.47 10.56
CA TYR A 130 10.01 1.02 11.70
C TYR A 130 11.10 2.01 11.25
N PRO A 131 11.70 2.78 12.18
CA PRO A 131 12.76 3.75 11.86
C PRO A 131 14.01 3.13 11.20
N ASP A 132 14.27 1.85 11.46
CA ASP A 132 15.37 1.07 10.84
C ASP A 132 15.08 0.64 9.39
N GLY A 133 13.90 1.01 8.85
CA GLY A 133 13.46 0.66 7.50
C GLY A 133 12.80 -0.71 7.38
N HIS A 134 12.70 -1.49 8.45
CA HIS A 134 12.08 -2.81 8.42
C HIS A 134 10.55 -2.72 8.48
N ALA A 135 9.89 -3.52 7.66
CA ALA A 135 8.44 -3.70 7.69
C ALA A 135 8.04 -4.97 8.45
N ALA A 136 6.86 -4.94 9.04
CA ALA A 136 6.22 -6.11 9.61
C ALA A 136 4.70 -6.01 9.53
N VAL A 137 4.05 -7.18 9.45
CA VAL A 137 2.63 -7.35 9.71
C VAL A 137 2.49 -8.14 11.01
N ARG A 138 1.66 -7.65 11.94
CA ARG A 138 1.44 -8.29 13.24
C ARG A 138 -0.02 -8.18 13.64
N THR A 139 -0.50 -9.10 14.46
CA THR A 139 -1.80 -8.90 15.12
C THR A 139 -1.75 -7.62 15.97
N SER A 140 -2.89 -6.93 16.13
CA SER A 140 -2.95 -5.71 16.94
C SER A 140 -2.48 -5.92 18.39
N ALA A 141 -2.74 -7.10 18.95
CA ALA A 141 -2.27 -7.46 20.29
C ALA A 141 -0.74 -7.61 20.35
N ALA A 142 -0.14 -8.32 19.37
CA ALA A 142 1.31 -8.48 19.29
C ALA A 142 2.02 -7.14 19.03
N PHE A 143 1.48 -6.29 18.17
CA PHE A 143 2.00 -4.94 17.93
C PHE A 143 2.01 -4.10 19.21
N LYS A 144 0.93 -4.16 20.02
CA LYS A 144 0.87 -3.48 21.31
C LYS A 144 1.93 -4.01 22.28
N ALA A 145 2.09 -5.34 22.35
CA ALA A 145 3.05 -5.98 23.25
C ALA A 145 4.51 -5.64 22.90
N ASP A 146 4.82 -5.49 21.61
CA ASP A 146 6.17 -5.12 21.14
C ASP A 146 6.58 -3.71 21.60
N GLY A 147 5.64 -2.80 21.80
CA GLY A 147 5.87 -1.43 22.28
C GLY A 147 6.77 -0.56 21.37
N LYS A 148 7.10 -1.02 20.16
CA LYS A 148 7.98 -0.32 19.24
C LYS A 148 7.27 0.85 18.56
N GLN A 149 7.97 1.97 18.44
CA GLN A 149 7.49 3.09 17.63
C GLN A 149 7.65 2.81 16.15
N ALA A 150 6.59 3.03 15.38
CA ALA A 150 6.63 2.91 13.93
C ALA A 150 6.90 4.27 13.26
N ARG A 151 7.63 4.26 12.14
CA ARG A 151 7.76 5.43 11.25
C ARG A 151 6.46 5.69 10.50
N LEU A 152 5.83 4.62 10.02
CA LEU A 152 4.46 4.60 9.53
C LEU A 152 3.75 3.32 9.99
N ALA A 153 2.45 3.39 10.21
CA ALA A 153 1.64 2.21 10.47
C ALA A 153 0.18 2.46 10.12
N THR A 154 -0.52 1.41 9.70
CA THR A 154 -1.98 1.40 9.62
C THR A 154 -2.51 0.12 10.23
N GLN A 155 -3.56 0.26 11.01
CA GLN A 155 -4.34 -0.88 11.50
C GLN A 155 -5.48 -1.16 10.55
N SER A 156 -5.71 -2.43 10.29
CA SER A 156 -6.84 -2.90 9.49
C SER A 156 -7.27 -4.30 9.92
N GLY A 157 -8.15 -4.93 9.19
CA GLY A 157 -8.59 -6.29 9.50
C GLY A 157 -9.67 -6.83 8.59
N PRO A 158 -9.74 -8.14 8.61
CA PRO A 158 -9.01 -9.08 9.46
C PRO A 158 -7.55 -9.34 9.00
N MET A 159 -6.75 -9.95 9.88
CA MET A 159 -5.54 -10.64 9.42
C MET A 159 -5.94 -11.73 8.43
N LEU A 160 -5.27 -11.78 7.28
CA LEU A 160 -5.46 -12.85 6.28
C LEU A 160 -4.68 -14.11 6.67
N LEU A 161 -3.44 -13.90 7.11
CA LEU A 161 -2.53 -14.94 7.59
C LEU A 161 -1.95 -14.56 8.94
N ILE A 162 -1.77 -15.57 9.78
CA ILE A 162 -1.10 -15.47 11.08
C ILE A 162 -0.16 -16.67 11.19
N ASP A 163 1.14 -16.45 11.28
CA ASP A 163 2.15 -17.52 11.35
C ASP A 163 1.99 -18.58 10.25
N GLY A 164 1.72 -18.16 9.02
CA GLY A 164 1.54 -19.02 7.85
C GLY A 164 0.21 -19.74 7.77
N LYS A 165 -0.70 -19.49 8.72
CA LYS A 165 -2.03 -20.11 8.75
C LYS A 165 -3.10 -19.10 8.34
N LEU A 166 -4.09 -19.56 7.58
CA LEU A 166 -5.27 -18.78 7.28
C LEU A 166 -6.02 -18.41 8.57
N ASN A 167 -6.62 -17.24 8.57
CA ASN A 167 -7.54 -16.86 9.64
C ASN A 167 -8.64 -17.93 9.77
N PRO A 168 -8.84 -18.53 10.96
CA PRO A 168 -9.76 -19.65 11.13
C PRO A 168 -11.24 -19.29 10.93
N GLN A 169 -11.56 -17.99 10.83
CA GLN A 169 -12.93 -17.54 10.53
C GLN A 169 -13.26 -17.56 9.03
N PHE A 170 -12.29 -17.84 8.16
CA PHE A 170 -12.53 -17.85 6.72
C PHE A 170 -13.11 -19.17 6.25
N VAL A 171 -14.21 -19.07 5.53
CA VAL A 171 -14.93 -20.20 4.93
C VAL A 171 -14.65 -20.20 3.42
N ASP A 172 -14.30 -21.35 2.86
CA ASP A 172 -13.85 -21.47 1.46
C ASP A 172 -14.97 -21.23 0.44
N ASP A 173 -16.20 -21.63 0.76
CA ASP A 173 -17.39 -21.44 -0.05
C ASP A 173 -18.17 -20.15 0.28
N SER A 174 -17.54 -19.21 0.97
CA SER A 174 -18.18 -17.95 1.37
C SER A 174 -18.68 -17.15 0.15
N SER A 175 -19.98 -16.82 0.17
CA SER A 175 -20.61 -15.94 -0.83
C SER A 175 -20.25 -14.47 -0.69
N SER A 176 -19.47 -14.09 0.33
CA SER A 176 -18.99 -12.71 0.53
C SER A 176 -17.89 -12.34 -0.45
N LEU A 177 -18.28 -12.10 -1.69
CA LEU A 177 -17.37 -11.75 -2.79
C LEU A 177 -17.22 -10.24 -2.88
N LYS A 178 -15.96 -9.74 -2.80
CA LYS A 178 -15.59 -8.32 -2.88
C LYS A 178 -14.29 -8.18 -3.65
N TRP A 179 -14.06 -7.03 -4.30
CA TRP A 179 -12.69 -6.61 -4.59
C TRP A 179 -11.95 -6.50 -3.27
N ARG A 180 -10.70 -6.97 -3.25
CA ARG A 180 -9.93 -6.99 -1.99
C ARG A 180 -8.52 -6.52 -2.24
N SER A 181 -7.99 -5.74 -1.29
CA SER A 181 -6.58 -5.38 -1.22
C SER A 181 -5.97 -5.88 0.08
N GLY A 182 -4.68 -6.16 0.03
CA GLY A 182 -3.94 -6.67 1.18
C GLY A 182 -2.45 -6.39 1.07
N VAL A 183 -1.77 -6.55 2.18
CA VAL A 183 -0.32 -6.33 2.30
C VAL A 183 0.33 -7.41 3.15
N CYS A 184 1.54 -7.82 2.79
CA CYS A 184 2.43 -8.58 3.67
C CYS A 184 3.85 -8.02 3.64
N ALA A 185 4.61 -8.28 4.69
CA ALA A 185 6.06 -8.16 4.70
C ALA A 185 6.65 -9.56 4.51
N LYS A 186 7.03 -9.89 3.26
CA LYS A 186 7.61 -11.20 2.93
C LYS A 186 8.97 -11.37 3.59
N THR A 187 9.76 -10.30 3.57
CA THR A 187 10.97 -10.13 4.38
C THR A 187 10.91 -8.76 5.06
N PRO A 188 11.83 -8.42 5.98
CA PRO A 188 11.84 -7.09 6.58
C PRO A 188 11.92 -5.92 5.60
N THR A 189 12.41 -6.15 4.37
CA THR A 189 12.55 -5.10 3.35
C THR A 189 11.79 -5.37 2.05
N ASP A 190 11.19 -6.56 1.88
CA ASP A 190 10.33 -6.89 0.73
C ASP A 190 8.86 -6.86 1.18
N VAL A 191 8.13 -5.84 0.75
CA VAL A 191 6.71 -5.65 1.02
C VAL A 191 5.91 -5.93 -0.22
N ILE A 192 4.89 -6.79 -0.09
CA ILE A 192 4.01 -7.15 -1.20
C ILE A 192 2.63 -6.55 -0.96
N PHE A 193 2.16 -5.80 -1.94
CA PHE A 193 0.76 -5.39 -2.06
C PHE A 193 0.08 -6.22 -3.13
N ALA A 194 -1.16 -6.63 -2.89
CA ALA A 194 -1.99 -7.29 -3.89
C ALA A 194 -3.40 -6.72 -3.89
N VAL A 195 -3.99 -6.62 -5.09
CA VAL A 195 -5.41 -6.30 -5.28
C VAL A 195 -6.01 -7.30 -6.25
N SER A 196 -7.25 -7.75 -5.99
CA SER A 196 -7.97 -8.64 -6.90
C SER A 196 -8.59 -7.84 -8.04
N GLU A 197 -8.53 -8.37 -9.27
CA GLU A 197 -9.16 -7.78 -10.47
C GLU A 197 -10.66 -8.13 -10.59
N GLY A 198 -11.13 -9.00 -9.71
CA GLY A 198 -12.52 -9.40 -9.58
C GLY A 198 -12.93 -9.62 -8.13
N PRO A 199 -14.23 -9.85 -7.89
CA PRO A 199 -14.72 -10.16 -6.54
C PRO A 199 -14.24 -11.52 -6.07
N VAL A 200 -13.62 -11.59 -4.88
CA VAL A 200 -13.12 -12.83 -4.25
C VAL A 200 -13.55 -12.89 -2.77
N ASN A 201 -13.64 -14.09 -2.21
CA ASN A 201 -13.85 -14.26 -0.79
C ASN A 201 -12.54 -14.16 0.00
N PHE A 202 -12.62 -14.11 1.34
CA PHE A 202 -11.43 -14.00 2.18
C PHE A 202 -10.55 -15.23 2.15
N HIS A 203 -11.12 -16.44 2.02
CA HIS A 203 -10.39 -17.69 2.02
C HIS A 203 -9.47 -17.77 0.80
N THR A 204 -10.01 -17.56 -0.42
CA THR A 204 -9.23 -17.51 -1.66
C THR A 204 -8.18 -16.41 -1.62
N PHE A 205 -8.56 -15.21 -1.15
CA PHE A 205 -7.62 -14.09 -1.07
C PHE A 205 -6.48 -14.32 -0.06
N GLY A 206 -6.77 -14.96 1.07
CA GLY A 206 -5.74 -15.37 2.04
C GLY A 206 -4.82 -16.45 1.49
N ARG A 207 -5.36 -17.42 0.74
CA ARG A 207 -4.57 -18.47 0.06
C ARG A 207 -3.63 -17.89 -1.00
N LEU A 208 -4.03 -16.86 -1.74
CA LEU A 208 -3.11 -16.14 -2.64
C LEU A 208 -1.84 -15.73 -1.88
N PHE A 209 -1.98 -15.06 -0.73
CA PHE A 209 -0.82 -14.61 0.04
C PHE A 209 0.03 -15.78 0.57
N ARG A 210 -0.60 -16.88 1.00
CA ARG A 210 0.10 -18.04 1.55
C ARG A 210 0.76 -18.88 0.46
N ASP A 211 -0.05 -19.34 -0.51
CA ASP A 211 0.32 -20.43 -1.42
C ASP A 211 1.06 -19.92 -2.66
N LYS A 212 0.76 -18.67 -3.10
CA LYS A 212 1.36 -18.08 -4.30
C LYS A 212 2.43 -17.05 -4.00
N LEU A 213 2.19 -16.18 -3.00
CA LEU A 213 3.12 -15.09 -2.67
C LEU A 213 4.13 -15.49 -1.58
N GLY A 214 3.87 -16.56 -0.83
CA GLY A 214 4.77 -17.11 0.18
C GLY A 214 4.89 -16.22 1.43
N CYS A 215 3.82 -15.49 1.76
CA CYS A 215 3.76 -14.66 2.96
C CYS A 215 3.48 -15.50 4.21
N ARG A 216 4.09 -15.13 5.34
CA ARG A 216 3.83 -15.73 6.65
C ARG A 216 2.68 -15.02 7.38
N ASP A 217 2.71 -13.70 7.38
CA ASP A 217 1.70 -12.82 7.97
C ASP A 217 1.20 -11.87 6.90
N ALA A 218 -0.14 -11.74 6.77
CA ALA A 218 -0.75 -10.86 5.79
C ALA A 218 -1.98 -10.17 6.36
N LEU A 219 -2.17 -8.92 5.98
CA LEU A 219 -3.24 -8.06 6.46
C LEU A 219 -4.16 -7.65 5.31
N TYR A 220 -5.45 -7.84 5.50
CA TYR A 220 -6.46 -7.24 4.65
C TYR A 220 -6.54 -5.72 4.89
N LEU A 221 -6.58 -4.95 3.81
CA LEU A 221 -6.65 -3.49 3.88
C LEU A 221 -8.08 -2.99 3.74
N ASP A 222 -8.73 -3.26 2.61
CA ASP A 222 -10.13 -2.88 2.39
C ASP A 222 -10.80 -3.80 1.35
N GLY A 223 -12.13 -3.65 1.20
CA GLY A 223 -12.95 -4.37 0.21
C GLY A 223 -13.53 -3.41 -0.82
N SER A 224 -14.53 -3.82 -1.50
CA SER A 224 -15.37 -3.14 -2.52
C SER A 224 -14.80 -1.92 -3.28
N ILE A 225 -13.94 -1.14 -2.66
CA ILE A 225 -13.32 0.09 -3.17
C ILE A 225 -11.79 -0.07 -3.37
N SER A 226 -11.27 -1.29 -3.16
CA SER A 226 -9.84 -1.56 -3.25
C SER A 226 -9.27 -1.20 -4.60
N GLN A 227 -8.28 -0.32 -4.60
CA GLN A 227 -7.53 0.07 -5.79
C GLN A 227 -6.03 0.10 -5.52
N LEU A 228 -5.29 -0.17 -6.59
CA LEU A 228 -3.85 -0.04 -6.68
C LEU A 228 -3.52 0.69 -7.98
N TYR A 229 -2.52 1.55 -7.93
CA TYR A 229 -2.00 2.31 -9.08
C TYR A 229 -0.51 2.03 -9.24
N VAL A 230 -0.09 1.79 -10.45
CA VAL A 230 1.33 1.73 -10.86
C VAL A 230 1.54 2.67 -12.02
N ASP A 231 2.58 3.49 -11.94
CA ASP A 231 2.95 4.43 -12.99
C ASP A 231 3.28 3.68 -14.30
N GLY A 232 2.68 4.13 -15.40
CA GLY A 232 2.78 3.47 -16.71
C GLY A 232 1.83 2.29 -16.93
N GLU A 233 1.24 1.71 -15.87
CA GLU A 233 0.28 0.60 -15.96
C GLU A 233 -1.16 1.03 -15.65
N GLY A 234 -1.33 2.07 -14.83
CA GLY A 234 -2.64 2.60 -14.46
C GLY A 234 -3.23 1.97 -13.20
N TYR A 235 -4.56 1.88 -13.16
CA TYR A 235 -5.31 1.39 -12.00
C TYR A 235 -5.69 -0.07 -12.15
N SER A 236 -5.63 -0.80 -11.05
CA SER A 236 -6.10 -2.18 -10.87
C SER A 236 -7.06 -2.27 -9.69
N GLY A 237 -7.94 -3.27 -9.69
CA GLY A 237 -8.90 -3.52 -8.63
C GLY A 237 -10.32 -3.05 -8.94
N ALA A 238 -11.00 -2.45 -7.98
CA ALA A 238 -12.40 -2.05 -8.13
C ALA A 238 -12.57 -1.01 -9.25
N PRO A 239 -13.61 -1.16 -10.11
CA PRO A 239 -13.92 -0.17 -11.15
C PRO A 239 -14.11 1.24 -10.57
N ALA A 240 -13.66 2.26 -11.29
CA ALA A 240 -13.69 3.66 -10.82
C ALA A 240 -15.07 4.13 -10.32
N LEU A 241 -16.15 3.66 -10.95
CA LEU A 241 -17.53 3.99 -10.57
C LEU A 241 -17.92 3.43 -9.18
N MET A 242 -17.19 2.45 -8.66
CA MET A 242 -17.45 1.82 -7.35
C MET A 242 -16.59 2.42 -6.24
N VAL A 243 -15.57 3.19 -6.59
CA VAL A 243 -14.62 3.73 -5.63
C VAL A 243 -15.22 4.89 -4.87
N LYS A 244 -15.15 4.80 -3.55
CA LYS A 244 -15.50 5.86 -2.60
C LYS A 244 -14.22 6.51 -2.08
N PRO A 245 -14.29 7.72 -1.49
CA PRO A 245 -13.12 8.32 -0.87
C PRO A 245 -12.46 7.40 0.17
N TYR A 246 -11.13 7.37 0.22
CA TYR A 246 -10.34 6.65 1.23
C TYR A 246 -9.94 7.57 2.38
N ALA A 247 -9.69 6.99 3.56
CA ALA A 247 -9.02 7.72 4.63
C ALA A 247 -7.51 7.76 4.39
N GLY A 248 -6.85 6.62 4.27
CA GLY A 248 -5.40 6.54 4.07
C GLY A 248 -5.01 5.97 2.71
N ILE A 249 -3.86 6.41 2.19
CA ILE A 249 -3.28 5.96 0.92
C ILE A 249 -1.80 5.66 1.14
N PHE A 250 -1.37 4.44 0.84
CA PHE A 250 0.04 4.14 0.67
C PHE A 250 0.53 4.70 -0.65
N ALA A 251 1.73 5.27 -0.67
CA ALA A 251 2.31 5.75 -1.91
C ALA A 251 3.84 5.74 -1.92
N VAL A 252 4.39 5.54 -3.11
CA VAL A 252 5.79 5.77 -3.46
C VAL A 252 5.83 6.87 -4.51
N PHE A 253 6.61 7.90 -4.26
CA PHE A 253 6.86 8.98 -5.20
C PHE A 253 8.29 8.89 -5.75
N SER A 254 8.50 9.43 -6.95
CA SER A 254 9.85 9.65 -7.48
C SER A 254 10.68 10.48 -6.50
N LYS A 255 11.99 10.24 -6.49
CA LYS A 255 12.93 11.17 -5.84
C LYS A 255 12.83 12.53 -6.54
N PRO A 256 13.00 13.63 -5.79
CA PRO A 256 13.05 14.98 -6.37
C PRO A 256 14.11 15.12 -7.45
#